data_a9170f82caf1afa32f6e46fd2faab8a4
#
_entry.id   a9170f82caf1afa32f6e46fd2faab8a4
#
_cell.length_a   1.000
_cell.length_b   1.000
_cell.length_c   1.000
_cell.angle_alpha   90.00
_cell.angle_beta   90.00
_cell.angle_gamma   90.00
#
_symmetry.space_group_name_H-M   'P 1'
#
loop_
_entity.id
_entity.type
_entity.pdbx_description
1 polymer ?
#
loop_
_entity_poly.entity_id
_entity_poly.type
_entity_poly.pdbx_seq_one_letter_code
_entity_poly.pdbx_strand_id
1 'polypeptide(L)'
;MKANPYANRDPRLGMTIVYNDMVWPAKAKVEIWEGGENGLPLNNATTTGYYLRKYVNKDISFVSGSTSTKKHHNWILFRYAEVLLNYAEAMTNAFGPDYTDAQFPISAREAVNRVRKRSDVNMPELPAGMSKADFLERLKNERRVELAFEGHRFWDVRRWKDLNQTANIYG
;
A
#
# COMPACT_ATOMS: atom_id res chain seq x y z
N MET A 1 23.46 -17.54 3.74
CA MET A 1 22.93 -16.16 3.88
C MET A 1 21.42 -16.26 4.03
N LYS A 2 20.80 -15.57 5.01
CA LYS A 2 19.33 -15.47 5.06
C LYS A 2 18.85 -14.69 3.84
N ALA A 3 17.85 -15.21 3.15
CA ALA A 3 17.24 -14.52 2.00
C ALA A 3 16.74 -13.14 2.43
N ASN A 4 16.92 -12.12 1.59
CA ASN A 4 16.37 -10.78 1.83
C ASN A 4 14.83 -10.86 1.76
N PRO A 5 14.09 -10.67 2.87
CA PRO A 5 12.63 -10.80 2.88
C PRO A 5 11.91 -9.70 2.09
N TYR A 6 12.63 -8.66 1.69
CA TYR A 6 12.12 -7.50 0.95
C TYR A 6 12.41 -7.57 -0.55
N ALA A 7 13.20 -8.56 -0.99
CA ALA A 7 13.48 -8.76 -2.40
C ALA A 7 12.24 -9.26 -3.16
N ASN A 8 12.09 -8.81 -4.40
CA ASN A 8 11.00 -9.25 -5.31
C ASN A 8 9.58 -9.03 -4.75
N ARG A 9 9.41 -8.00 -3.94
CA ARG A 9 8.11 -7.58 -3.42
C ARG A 9 7.50 -6.49 -4.30
N ASP A 10 6.21 -6.26 -4.10
CA ASP A 10 5.51 -5.12 -4.70
C ASP A 10 6.27 -3.83 -4.40
N PRO A 11 6.58 -2.98 -5.40
CA PRO A 11 7.33 -1.74 -5.21
C PRO A 11 6.71 -0.79 -4.18
N ARG A 12 5.39 -0.85 -4.01
CA ARG A 12 4.65 -0.06 -3.02
C ARG A 12 5.03 -0.38 -1.57
N LEU A 13 5.63 -1.56 -1.31
CA LEU A 13 6.18 -1.87 0.01
C LEU A 13 7.13 -0.76 0.47
N GLY A 14 8.16 -0.48 -0.32
CA GLY A 14 9.15 0.54 0.00
C GLY A 14 8.64 1.98 -0.13
N MET A 15 7.49 2.22 -0.78
CA MET A 15 6.84 3.53 -0.84
C MET A 15 5.99 3.80 0.40
N THR A 16 5.56 2.74 1.09
CA THR A 16 4.57 2.79 2.17
C THR A 16 5.22 2.69 3.54
N ILE A 17 6.20 1.81 3.70
CA ILE A 17 6.90 1.55 4.96
C ILE A 17 8.41 1.65 4.81
N VAL A 18 9.09 2.00 5.90
CA VAL A 18 10.53 1.90 6.07
C VAL A 18 10.82 0.58 6.76
N TYR A 19 11.77 -0.19 6.22
CA TYR A 19 12.20 -1.49 6.74
C TYR A 19 13.72 -1.54 6.88
N ASN A 20 14.19 -2.53 7.59
CA ASN A 20 15.62 -2.70 7.86
C ASN A 20 16.45 -2.81 6.57
N ASP A 21 17.64 -2.22 6.55
CA ASP A 21 18.56 -2.10 5.42
C ASP A 21 18.03 -1.25 4.24
N MET A 22 16.86 -0.63 4.35
CA MET A 22 16.39 0.32 3.35
C MET A 22 17.28 1.55 3.32
N VAL A 23 17.67 2.01 2.11
CA VAL A 23 18.42 3.27 1.96
C VAL A 23 17.44 4.44 1.96
N TRP A 24 17.37 5.17 3.08
CA TRP A 24 16.48 6.33 3.24
C TRP A 24 16.71 7.02 4.59
N PRO A 25 16.55 8.36 4.70
CA PRO A 25 16.29 9.32 3.63
C PRO A 25 17.54 9.82 2.90
N ALA A 26 18.70 9.83 3.52
CA ALA A 26 19.90 10.53 3.07
C ALA A 26 21.03 9.59 2.62
N LYS A 27 20.72 8.52 1.93
CA LYS A 27 21.66 7.48 1.47
C LYS A 27 22.27 6.62 2.59
N ALA A 28 21.85 6.80 3.85
CA ALA A 28 22.20 5.89 4.94
C ALA A 28 21.25 4.69 4.95
N LYS A 29 21.73 3.53 5.37
CA LYS A 29 20.88 2.39 5.65
C LYS A 29 20.13 2.59 6.96
N VAL A 30 18.86 2.22 6.98
CA VAL A 30 18.06 2.23 8.20
C VAL A 30 18.37 0.96 8.99
N GLU A 31 18.73 1.10 10.25
CA GLU A 31 19.12 0.03 11.14
C GLU A 31 18.07 -0.16 12.24
N ILE A 32 17.12 -1.08 12.03
CA ILE A 32 15.96 -1.27 12.92
C ILE A 32 16.17 -2.45 13.89
N TRP A 33 17.28 -3.17 13.80
CA TRP A 33 17.60 -4.25 14.75
C TRP A 33 17.88 -3.69 16.15
N GLU A 34 17.80 -4.54 17.14
CA GLU A 34 18.13 -4.18 18.53
C GLU A 34 19.60 -3.76 18.65
N GLY A 35 19.83 -2.53 19.09
CA GLY A 35 21.16 -1.90 19.13
C GLY A 35 21.52 -1.10 17.86
N GLY A 36 20.71 -1.14 16.81
CA GLY A 36 20.89 -0.31 15.60
C GLY A 36 20.48 1.16 15.81
N GLU A 37 20.91 2.03 14.91
CA GLU A 37 20.66 3.48 15.00
C GLU A 37 19.18 3.89 14.99
N ASN A 38 18.28 3.00 14.53
CA ASN A 38 16.85 3.25 14.43
C ASN A 38 16.02 2.19 15.18
N GLY A 39 16.64 1.35 15.99
CA GLY A 39 16.03 0.25 16.71
C GLY A 39 15.99 0.41 18.22
N LEU A 40 15.41 -0.58 18.90
CA LEU A 40 15.47 -0.67 20.35
C LEU A 40 16.94 -0.80 20.83
N PRO A 41 17.32 -0.25 22.01
CA PRO A 41 16.46 0.35 23.03
C PRO A 41 16.24 1.87 22.90
N LEU A 42 16.43 2.47 21.73
CA LEU A 42 16.21 3.88 21.56
C LEU A 42 14.78 4.29 21.97
N ASN A 43 14.67 5.42 22.67
CA ASN A 43 13.37 6.01 23.00
C ASN A 43 12.59 6.29 21.71
N ASN A 44 11.32 5.89 21.67
CA ASN A 44 10.44 6.03 20.51
C ASN A 44 10.81 5.17 19.28
N ALA A 45 11.72 4.21 19.41
CA ALA A 45 11.92 3.22 18.36
C ALA A 45 10.68 2.34 18.16
N THR A 46 10.47 1.89 16.94
CA THR A 46 9.37 0.98 16.63
C THR A 46 9.53 -0.36 17.35
N THR A 47 8.42 -0.88 17.88
CA THR A 47 8.35 -2.24 18.45
C THR A 47 8.05 -3.30 17.38
N THR A 48 7.63 -2.88 16.17
CA THR A 48 7.24 -3.79 15.07
C THR A 48 8.36 -4.06 14.08
N GLY A 49 9.47 -3.32 14.15
CA GLY A 49 10.54 -3.37 13.15
C GLY A 49 10.24 -2.62 11.85
N TYR A 50 9.18 -1.80 11.82
CA TYR A 50 8.79 -1.01 10.65
C TYR A 50 8.40 0.41 11.05
N TYR A 51 8.65 1.38 10.14
CA TYR A 51 8.18 2.76 10.29
C TYR A 51 7.29 3.13 9.10
N LEU A 52 6.35 4.06 9.34
CA LEU A 52 5.53 4.62 8.27
C LEU A 52 6.39 5.55 7.40
N ARG A 53 6.33 5.35 6.07
CA ARG A 53 6.98 6.22 5.09
C ARG A 53 6.01 7.11 4.33
N LYS A 54 4.82 6.61 4.04
CA LYS A 54 3.86 7.19 3.08
C LYS A 54 3.56 8.68 3.27
N TYR A 55 3.59 9.15 4.51
CA TYR A 55 3.33 10.56 4.85
C TYR A 55 4.57 11.33 5.31
N VAL A 56 5.73 10.70 5.24
CA VAL A 56 6.98 11.34 5.70
C VAL A 56 7.68 12.00 4.53
N ASN A 57 7.93 13.30 4.67
CA ASN A 57 8.72 14.04 3.69
C ASN A 57 10.20 13.89 4.03
N LYS A 58 10.97 13.29 3.09
CA LYS A 58 12.40 13.04 3.24
C LYS A 58 13.27 14.30 3.33
N ASP A 59 12.73 15.45 2.93
CA ASP A 59 13.46 16.72 2.92
C ASP A 59 13.31 17.48 4.26
N ILE A 60 12.57 16.91 5.23
CA ILE A 60 12.42 17.48 6.57
C ILE A 60 13.47 16.86 7.48
N SER A 61 14.23 17.68 8.18
CA SER A 61 15.14 17.26 9.23
C SER A 61 14.72 17.87 10.56
N PHE A 62 14.69 17.04 11.60
CA PHE A 62 14.49 17.45 13.00
C PHE A 62 15.77 17.32 13.83
N VAL A 63 16.92 17.12 13.17
CA VAL A 63 18.20 17.03 13.85
C VAL A 63 18.55 18.40 14.43
N SER A 64 18.93 18.43 15.71
CA SER A 64 19.35 19.65 16.41
C SER A 64 20.51 20.33 15.65
N GLY A 65 20.37 21.64 15.42
CA GLY A 65 21.37 22.42 14.66
C GLY A 65 21.18 22.44 13.14
N SER A 66 20.24 21.65 12.58
CA SER A 66 19.83 21.78 11.19
C SER A 66 18.71 22.82 11.04
N THR A 67 18.71 23.53 9.91
CA THR A 67 17.60 24.41 9.57
C THR A 67 16.38 23.55 9.29
N SER A 68 15.36 23.57 10.16
CA SER A 68 14.13 22.83 9.92
C SER A 68 13.41 23.42 8.72
N THR A 69 13.34 22.68 7.62
CA THR A 69 12.55 23.06 6.46
C THR A 69 11.09 22.70 6.72
N LYS A 70 10.23 23.71 6.78
CA LYS A 70 8.78 23.48 6.85
C LYS A 70 8.28 23.05 5.48
N LYS A 71 7.50 21.97 5.44
CA LYS A 71 6.80 21.52 4.22
C LYS A 71 5.32 21.44 4.50
N HIS A 72 4.52 21.92 3.56
CA HIS A 72 3.08 21.71 3.61
C HIS A 72 2.78 20.26 3.27
N HIS A 73 1.89 19.65 4.05
CA HIS A 73 1.35 18.33 3.78
C HIS A 73 -0.13 18.47 3.42
N ASN A 74 -0.49 18.02 2.22
CA ASN A 74 -1.88 17.99 1.80
C ASN A 74 -2.52 16.71 2.33
N TRP A 75 -3.64 16.84 3.04
CA TRP A 75 -4.46 15.70 3.40
C TRP A 75 -5.32 15.31 2.20
N ILE A 76 -5.06 14.11 1.65
CA ILE A 76 -5.78 13.61 0.48
C ILE A 76 -7.09 12.99 0.96
N LEU A 77 -8.22 13.54 0.51
CA LEU A 77 -9.56 13.00 0.81
C LEU A 77 -9.95 11.91 -0.16
N PHE A 78 -9.69 12.11 -1.46
CA PHE A 78 -9.93 11.16 -2.54
C PHE A 78 -8.77 11.16 -3.50
N ARG A 79 -8.56 10.02 -4.16
CA ARG A 79 -7.63 9.93 -5.27
C ARG A 79 -8.14 8.95 -6.34
N TYR A 80 -7.69 9.16 -7.55
CA TYR A 80 -8.19 8.44 -8.72
C TYR A 80 -8.07 6.90 -8.60
N ALA A 81 -7.04 6.40 -7.95
CA ALA A 81 -6.90 4.96 -7.70
C ALA A 81 -8.05 4.39 -6.87
N GLU A 82 -8.55 5.13 -5.87
CA GLU A 82 -9.73 4.73 -5.10
C GLU A 82 -10.96 4.65 -5.98
N VAL A 83 -11.18 5.65 -6.84
CA VAL A 83 -12.32 5.67 -7.78
C VAL A 83 -12.28 4.46 -8.70
N LEU A 84 -11.11 4.13 -9.27
CA LEU A 84 -10.93 2.97 -10.14
C LEU A 84 -11.22 1.65 -9.39
N LEU A 85 -10.77 1.52 -8.15
CA LEU A 85 -11.00 0.32 -7.35
C LEU A 85 -12.46 0.19 -6.89
N ASN A 86 -13.14 1.31 -6.58
CA ASN A 86 -14.57 1.33 -6.29
C ASN A 86 -15.39 0.92 -7.53
N TYR A 87 -15.05 1.48 -8.69
CA TYR A 87 -15.66 1.11 -9.96
C TYR A 87 -15.47 -0.37 -10.26
N ALA A 88 -14.25 -0.88 -10.12
CA ALA A 88 -13.94 -2.28 -10.37
C ALA A 88 -14.74 -3.23 -9.47
N GLU A 89 -14.94 -2.88 -8.22
CA GLU A 89 -15.74 -3.67 -7.29
C GLU A 89 -17.23 -3.68 -7.69
N ALA A 90 -17.79 -2.51 -8.01
CA ALA A 90 -19.17 -2.37 -8.44
C ALA A 90 -19.44 -3.16 -9.73
N MET A 91 -18.59 -2.98 -10.75
CA MET A 91 -18.69 -3.69 -12.02
C MET A 91 -18.57 -5.20 -11.87
N THR A 92 -17.62 -5.66 -11.05
CA THR A 92 -17.46 -7.10 -10.81
C THR A 92 -18.69 -7.70 -10.15
N ASN A 93 -19.28 -6.99 -9.19
CA ASN A 93 -20.48 -7.48 -8.51
C ASN A 93 -21.71 -7.51 -9.43
N ALA A 94 -21.87 -6.52 -10.29
CA ALA A 94 -23.01 -6.39 -11.19
C ALA A 94 -22.89 -7.32 -12.42
N PHE A 95 -21.74 -7.35 -13.06
CA PHE A 95 -21.59 -7.93 -14.41
C PHE A 95 -20.43 -8.90 -14.54
N GLY A 96 -19.49 -8.93 -13.59
CA GLY A 96 -18.27 -9.74 -13.69
C GLY A 96 -17.04 -8.90 -14.09
N PRO A 97 -15.83 -9.52 -13.99
CA PRO A 97 -14.57 -8.78 -14.10
C PRO A 97 -14.24 -8.27 -15.51
N ASP A 98 -14.70 -8.93 -16.55
CA ASP A 98 -14.34 -8.65 -17.95
C ASP A 98 -15.47 -8.01 -18.76
N TYR A 99 -16.62 -7.73 -18.14
CA TYR A 99 -17.77 -7.14 -18.84
C TYR A 99 -17.46 -5.74 -19.32
N THR A 100 -17.87 -5.46 -20.56
CA THR A 100 -17.90 -4.12 -21.19
C THR A 100 -19.09 -3.99 -22.12
N ASP A 101 -19.61 -2.77 -22.25
CA ASP A 101 -20.58 -2.39 -23.27
C ASP A 101 -20.43 -0.90 -23.62
N ALA A 102 -21.37 -0.33 -24.39
CA ALA A 102 -21.33 1.08 -24.80
C ALA A 102 -21.45 2.04 -23.61
N GLN A 103 -22.16 1.65 -22.54
CA GLN A 103 -22.30 2.45 -21.32
C GLN A 103 -21.10 2.29 -20.38
N PHE A 104 -20.51 1.10 -20.34
CA PHE A 104 -19.37 0.75 -19.49
C PHE A 104 -18.19 0.26 -20.33
N PRO A 105 -17.47 1.18 -21.00
CA PRO A 105 -16.42 0.83 -21.96
C PRO A 105 -15.13 0.32 -21.30
N ILE A 106 -15.03 0.40 -19.98
CA ILE A 106 -13.87 -0.07 -19.20
C ILE A 106 -14.33 -1.21 -18.32
N SER A 107 -13.67 -2.38 -18.43
CA SER A 107 -13.97 -3.51 -17.55
C SER A 107 -13.42 -3.28 -16.12
N ALA A 108 -13.95 -4.04 -15.16
CA ALA A 108 -13.41 -4.06 -13.79
C ALA A 108 -11.91 -4.41 -13.78
N ARG A 109 -11.51 -5.41 -14.57
CA ARG A 109 -10.12 -5.83 -14.71
C ARG A 109 -9.25 -4.71 -15.28
N GLU A 110 -9.69 -4.03 -16.31
CA GLU A 110 -9.00 -2.88 -16.89
C GLU A 110 -8.79 -1.78 -15.84
N ALA A 111 -9.82 -1.45 -15.04
CA ALA A 111 -9.73 -0.43 -14.00
C ALA A 111 -8.67 -0.78 -12.94
N VAL A 112 -8.61 -2.04 -12.49
CA VAL A 112 -7.56 -2.51 -11.58
C VAL A 112 -6.19 -2.45 -12.24
N ASN A 113 -6.09 -2.89 -13.50
CA ASN A 113 -4.83 -2.89 -14.24
C ASN A 113 -4.27 -1.47 -14.46
N ARG A 114 -5.11 -0.43 -14.59
CA ARG A 114 -4.64 0.97 -14.62
C ARG A 114 -3.92 1.37 -13.33
N VAL A 115 -4.38 0.89 -12.17
CA VAL A 115 -3.68 1.11 -10.90
C VAL A 115 -2.35 0.36 -10.89
N ARG A 116 -2.35 -0.90 -11.33
CA ARG A 116 -1.17 -1.78 -11.31
C ARG A 116 -0.08 -1.37 -12.31
N LYS A 117 -0.48 -0.85 -13.48
CA LYS A 117 0.43 -0.44 -14.57
C LYS A 117 1.00 0.96 -14.39
N ARG A 118 0.62 1.69 -13.36
CA ARG A 118 1.19 2.99 -13.06
C ARG A 118 2.72 2.89 -13.08
N SER A 119 3.40 3.86 -13.69
CA SER A 119 4.84 3.79 -13.99
C SER A 119 5.73 3.58 -12.75
N ASP A 120 5.28 4.06 -11.60
CA ASP A 120 5.96 3.89 -10.31
C ASP A 120 5.67 2.53 -9.65
N VAL A 121 4.62 1.84 -10.07
CA VAL A 121 4.18 0.53 -9.52
C VAL A 121 4.61 -0.62 -10.42
N ASN A 122 4.30 -0.55 -11.70
CA ASN A 122 4.67 -1.51 -12.74
C ASN A 122 4.47 -2.98 -12.34
N MET A 123 3.33 -3.30 -11.74
CA MET A 123 2.96 -4.68 -11.38
C MET A 123 2.33 -5.40 -12.55
N PRO A 124 2.50 -6.73 -12.67
CA PRO A 124 1.86 -7.54 -13.70
C PRO A 124 0.34 -7.34 -13.70
N GLU A 125 -0.23 -7.34 -14.89
CA GLU A 125 -1.69 -7.27 -15.06
C GLU A 125 -2.40 -8.48 -14.45
N LEU A 126 -3.63 -8.28 -13.98
CA LEU A 126 -4.52 -9.38 -13.69
C LEU A 126 -4.97 -10.01 -15.00
N PRO A 127 -4.92 -11.35 -15.15
CA PRO A 127 -5.29 -12.02 -16.38
C PRO A 127 -6.79 -11.92 -16.67
N ALA A 128 -7.15 -12.04 -17.93
CA ALA A 128 -8.54 -12.19 -18.36
C ALA A 128 -9.10 -13.57 -17.97
N GLY A 129 -10.42 -13.70 -17.90
CA GLY A 129 -11.10 -14.96 -17.66
C GLY A 129 -11.05 -15.44 -16.20
N MET A 130 -10.69 -14.57 -15.26
CA MET A 130 -10.77 -14.90 -13.84
C MET A 130 -12.23 -15.11 -13.41
N SER A 131 -12.45 -16.06 -12.48
CA SER A 131 -13.75 -16.14 -11.83
C SER A 131 -14.04 -14.85 -11.04
N LYS A 132 -15.34 -14.56 -10.87
CA LYS A 132 -15.77 -13.42 -10.04
C LYS A 132 -15.17 -13.47 -8.61
N ALA A 133 -15.15 -14.66 -8.02
CA ALA A 133 -14.63 -14.85 -6.67
C ALA A 133 -13.13 -14.58 -6.59
N ASP A 134 -12.34 -15.18 -7.48
CA ASP A 134 -10.89 -14.99 -7.51
C ASP A 134 -10.52 -13.53 -7.81
N PHE A 135 -11.26 -12.89 -8.72
CA PHE A 135 -11.02 -11.50 -9.03
C PHE A 135 -11.32 -10.58 -7.83
N LEU A 136 -12.43 -10.81 -7.11
CA LEU A 136 -12.74 -10.04 -5.91
C LEU A 136 -11.68 -10.17 -4.82
N GLU A 137 -11.13 -11.37 -4.62
CA GLU A 137 -10.02 -11.54 -3.67
C GLU A 137 -8.76 -10.78 -4.12
N ARG A 138 -8.44 -10.79 -5.40
CA ARG A 138 -7.34 -9.98 -5.95
C ARG A 138 -7.60 -8.49 -5.81
N LEU A 139 -8.82 -8.04 -6.06
CA LEU A 139 -9.23 -6.64 -5.91
C LEU A 139 -9.15 -6.17 -4.45
N LYS A 140 -9.62 -6.99 -3.50
CA LYS A 140 -9.50 -6.70 -2.06
C LYS A 140 -8.03 -6.54 -1.65
N ASN A 141 -7.16 -7.42 -2.13
CA ASN A 141 -5.73 -7.30 -1.88
C ASN A 141 -5.13 -6.05 -2.53
N GLU A 142 -5.52 -5.73 -3.76
CA GLU A 142 -5.08 -4.51 -4.45
C GLU A 142 -5.46 -3.26 -3.68
N ARG A 143 -6.72 -3.16 -3.19
CA ARG A 143 -7.17 -2.07 -2.32
C ARG A 143 -6.33 -1.97 -1.05
N ARG A 144 -6.08 -3.11 -0.40
CA ARG A 144 -5.29 -3.17 0.84
C ARG A 144 -3.89 -2.62 0.65
N VAL A 145 -3.24 -2.95 -0.47
CA VAL A 145 -1.87 -2.51 -0.78
C VAL A 145 -1.87 -1.05 -1.22
N GLU A 146 -2.72 -0.69 -2.17
CA GLU A 146 -2.75 0.64 -2.78
C GLU A 146 -3.18 1.73 -1.79
N LEU A 147 -4.23 1.46 -1.01
CA LEU A 147 -4.82 2.41 -0.06
C LEU A 147 -4.32 2.22 1.38
N ALA A 148 -3.18 1.53 1.55
CA ALA A 148 -2.59 1.33 2.87
C ALA A 148 -2.36 2.66 3.60
N PHE A 149 -2.75 2.74 4.88
CA PHE A 149 -2.69 3.91 5.75
C PHE A 149 -3.54 5.12 5.33
N GLU A 150 -4.47 4.94 4.39
CA GLU A 150 -5.41 6.00 3.97
C GLU A 150 -6.79 5.90 4.66
N GLY A 151 -6.90 5.12 5.72
CA GLY A 151 -8.14 5.00 6.51
C GLY A 151 -9.17 4.02 5.97
N HIS A 152 -8.92 3.40 4.81
CA HIS A 152 -9.93 2.56 4.14
C HIS A 152 -10.11 1.18 4.75
N ARG A 153 -9.03 0.53 5.27
CA ARG A 153 -9.07 -0.88 5.71
C ARG A 153 -10.14 -1.15 6.76
N PHE A 154 -10.31 -0.24 7.72
CA PHE A 154 -11.30 -0.37 8.78
C PHE A 154 -12.74 -0.51 8.23
N TRP A 155 -13.06 0.28 7.19
CA TRP A 155 -14.36 0.26 6.55
C TRP A 155 -14.52 -0.90 5.58
N ASP A 156 -13.48 -1.21 4.82
CA ASP A 156 -13.46 -2.29 3.84
C ASP A 156 -13.76 -3.65 4.49
N VAL A 157 -13.07 -4.00 5.59
CA VAL A 157 -13.30 -5.29 6.28
C VAL A 157 -14.71 -5.40 6.86
N ARG A 158 -15.31 -4.30 7.30
CA ARG A 158 -16.69 -4.28 7.79
C ARG A 158 -17.69 -4.44 6.66
N ARG A 159 -17.49 -3.70 5.59
CA ARG A 159 -18.35 -3.71 4.41
C ARG A 159 -18.33 -5.09 3.71
N TRP A 160 -17.19 -5.74 3.68
CA TRP A 160 -17.04 -7.10 3.13
C TRP A 160 -17.40 -8.21 4.12
N LYS A 161 -17.66 -7.87 5.38
CA LYS A 161 -17.89 -8.84 6.48
C LYS A 161 -16.69 -9.77 6.72
N ASP A 162 -15.48 -9.32 6.42
CA ASP A 162 -14.21 -10.07 6.51
C ASP A 162 -13.53 -9.91 7.89
N LEU A 163 -14.29 -9.69 8.95
CA LEU A 163 -13.75 -9.43 10.30
C LEU A 163 -12.92 -10.61 10.84
N ASN A 164 -13.24 -11.83 10.43
CA ASN A 164 -12.48 -13.01 10.85
C ASN A 164 -11.03 -13.03 10.33
N GLN A 165 -10.74 -12.33 9.25
CA GLN A 165 -9.35 -12.17 8.76
C GLN A 165 -8.52 -11.22 9.64
N THR A 166 -9.16 -10.37 10.43
CA THR A 166 -8.49 -9.46 11.37
C THR A 166 -8.30 -10.07 12.75
N ALA A 167 -9.10 -11.06 13.14
CA ALA A 167 -8.97 -11.75 14.42
C ALA A 167 -7.64 -12.50 14.57
N ASN A 168 -7.07 -12.95 13.46
CA ASN A 168 -5.77 -13.66 13.44
C ASN A 168 -4.54 -12.74 13.49
N ILE A 169 -4.73 -11.41 13.55
CA ILE A 169 -3.62 -10.44 13.61
C ILE A 169 -3.19 -10.18 15.05
N TYR A 170 -4.00 -10.58 16.03
CA TYR A 170 -3.79 -10.34 17.46
C TYR A 170 -3.68 -11.63 18.29
N GLY A 171 -3.40 -12.75 17.63
CA GLY A 171 -3.13 -14.02 18.28
C GLY A 171 -1.69 -14.19 18.70
#